data_5fc18b40651f4973a84a807b043397e1
#
_entry.id   5fc18b40651f4973a84a807b043397e1
#
_cell.length_a   1.000
_cell.length_b   1.000
_cell.length_c   1.000
_cell.angle_alpha   90.00
_cell.angle_beta   90.00
_cell.angle_gamma   90.00
#
_symmetry.space_group_name_H-M   'P 1'
#
loop_
_entity.id
_entity.type
_entity.pdbx_description
1 polymer ?
#
loop_
_entity_poly.entity_id
_entity_poly.type
_entity_poly.pdbx_seq_one_letter_code
_entity_poly.pdbx_strand_id
1 'polypeptide(L)'
;MAKRGGFPGGAMPGNMNNLMKQAQRMQRQMEEGQKELETKEFTASAGGGAVEVTINGKKEITSIKLAEEIVDPEDIETLQDAIVAAANEALRKADEANAELMGKMTGGLGAVSYTHLRAHETKA
;
A
#
# COMPACT_ATOMS: atom_id res chain seq x y z
N MET A 1 -46.01 -4.15 19.10
CA MET A 1 -45.69 -4.37 18.96
C MET A 1 -44.89 -4.83 18.86
N ALA A 2 -44.65 -5.04 19.15
CA ALA A 2 -43.82 -5.53 19.22
C ALA A 2 -43.29 -5.81 18.23
N LYS A 3 -43.73 -5.75 17.76
CA LYS A 3 -43.36 -6.01 16.94
C LYS A 3 -42.31 -5.89 16.55
N ARG A 4 -41.97 -5.45 16.69
CA ARG A 4 -40.97 -5.28 16.31
C ARG A 4 -40.15 -5.91 16.81
N GLY A 5 -40.33 -5.91 17.59
CA GLY A 5 -39.37 -6.47 18.26
C GLY A 5 -39.04 -7.74 17.71
N GLY A 6 -39.90 -8.38 17.52
CA GLY A 6 -39.56 -9.66 17.10
C GLY A 6 -38.69 -9.69 15.91
N PHE A 7 -38.97 -8.86 15.03
CA PHE A 7 -38.31 -9.04 13.82
C PHE A 7 -36.83 -9.11 13.96
N PRO A 8 -36.24 -8.22 14.53
CA PRO A 8 -34.82 -8.29 14.61
C PRO A 8 -34.36 -9.36 15.53
N GLY A 9 -34.95 -9.44 16.62
CA GLY A 9 -34.46 -10.34 17.61
C GLY A 9 -34.45 -11.75 17.15
N GLY A 10 -35.54 -12.17 16.68
CA GLY A 10 -35.64 -13.55 16.33
C GLY A 10 -34.60 -14.00 15.36
N ALA A 11 -34.50 -13.32 14.30
CA ALA A 11 -33.59 -13.74 13.27
C ALA A 11 -32.18 -13.34 13.57
N MET A 12 -32.02 -12.29 14.28
CA MET A 12 -30.72 -11.77 14.47
C MET A 12 -29.69 -12.65 15.10
N PRO A 13 -30.00 -13.42 16.09
CA PRO A 13 -28.94 -14.20 16.74
C PRO A 13 -28.11 -14.97 15.74
N GLY A 14 -28.72 -15.66 14.84
CA GLY A 14 -27.97 -16.41 13.87
C GLY A 14 -27.22 -15.51 12.95
N ASN A 15 -27.85 -14.46 12.53
CA ASN A 15 -27.20 -13.54 11.62
C ASN A 15 -26.06 -12.83 12.31
N MET A 16 -26.22 -12.51 13.55
CA MET A 16 -25.16 -11.83 14.24
C MET A 16 -23.93 -12.70 14.33
N ASN A 17 -24.10 -13.97 14.58
CA ASN A 17 -22.95 -14.84 14.62
C ASN A 17 -22.26 -14.87 13.27
N ASN A 18 -23.01 -14.92 12.21
CA ASN A 18 -22.43 -14.93 10.89
C ASN A 18 -21.73 -13.64 10.60
N LEU A 19 -22.33 -12.54 10.99
CA LEU A 19 -21.73 -11.25 10.78
C LEU A 19 -20.43 -11.12 11.55
N MET A 20 -20.42 -11.61 12.77
CA MET A 20 -19.21 -11.54 13.56
C MET A 20 -18.11 -12.39 12.96
N LYS A 21 -18.47 -13.55 12.47
CA LYS A 21 -17.48 -14.40 11.84
C LYS A 21 -16.93 -13.75 10.59
N GLN A 22 -17.79 -13.11 9.84
CA GLN A 22 -17.34 -12.42 8.64
C GLN A 22 -16.43 -11.27 8.98
N ALA A 23 -16.79 -10.53 10.03
CA ALA A 23 -15.97 -9.41 10.44
C ALA A 23 -14.61 -9.88 10.91
N GLN A 24 -14.59 -10.98 11.66
CA GLN A 24 -13.33 -11.51 12.13
C GLN A 24 -12.48 -12.00 10.98
N ARG A 25 -13.12 -12.64 10.01
CA ARG A 25 -12.39 -13.14 8.87
C ARG A 25 -11.81 -11.98 8.06
N MET A 26 -12.61 -10.95 7.89
CA MET A 26 -12.14 -9.79 7.17
C MET A 26 -11.00 -9.13 7.88
N GLN A 27 -11.11 -9.00 9.19
CA GLN A 27 -10.05 -8.40 9.95
C GLN A 27 -8.77 -9.22 9.85
N ARG A 28 -8.91 -10.54 9.89
CA ARG A 28 -7.75 -11.39 9.77
C ARG A 28 -7.11 -11.26 8.39
N GLN A 29 -7.93 -11.18 7.36
CA GLN A 29 -7.41 -11.02 6.03
C GLN A 29 -6.67 -9.70 5.90
N MET A 30 -7.21 -8.67 6.52
CA MET A 30 -6.55 -7.39 6.49
C MET A 30 -5.21 -7.44 7.18
N GLU A 31 -5.17 -8.07 8.33
CA GLU A 31 -3.93 -8.17 9.07
C GLU A 31 -2.90 -8.98 8.31
N GLU A 32 -3.34 -10.06 7.71
CA GLU A 32 -2.43 -10.89 6.93
C GLU A 32 -1.94 -10.14 5.71
N GLY A 33 -2.84 -9.41 5.06
CA GLY A 33 -2.44 -8.64 3.91
C GLY A 33 -1.45 -7.56 4.26
N GLN A 34 -1.66 -6.92 5.40
CA GLN A 34 -0.73 -5.90 5.83
C GLN A 34 0.61 -6.49 6.21
N LYS A 35 0.60 -7.65 6.85
CA LYS A 35 1.85 -8.29 7.19
C LYS A 35 2.62 -8.68 5.96
N GLU A 36 1.93 -9.21 4.97
CA GLU A 36 2.57 -9.56 3.73
C GLU A 36 3.15 -8.34 3.08
N LEU A 37 2.41 -7.24 3.10
CA LEU A 37 2.87 -6.03 2.49
C LEU A 37 4.09 -5.48 3.22
N GLU A 38 4.09 -5.61 4.55
CA GLU A 38 5.21 -5.11 5.33
C GLU A 38 6.50 -5.84 5.02
N THR A 39 6.40 -7.11 4.70
CA THR A 39 7.59 -7.88 4.37
C THR A 39 7.94 -7.82 2.90
N LYS A 40 7.03 -7.31 2.09
CA LYS A 40 7.30 -7.22 0.67
C LYS A 40 8.30 -6.11 0.42
N GLU A 41 9.13 -6.30 -0.58
CA GLU A 41 10.13 -5.31 -0.92
C GLU A 41 9.83 -4.66 -2.25
N PHE A 42 10.09 -3.38 -2.31
CA PHE A 42 9.88 -2.62 -3.54
C PHE A 42 11.20 -1.99 -3.92
N THR A 43 11.61 -2.23 -5.14
CA THR A 43 12.89 -1.75 -5.61
C THR A 43 12.67 -0.81 -6.78
N ALA A 44 13.40 0.27 -6.80
CA ALA A 44 13.37 1.21 -7.89
C ALA A 44 14.78 1.66 -8.17
N SER A 45 15.01 2.08 -9.41
CA SER A 45 16.35 2.52 -9.78
C SER A 45 16.28 3.85 -10.51
N ALA A 46 17.39 4.52 -10.56
CA ALA A 46 17.51 5.79 -11.25
C ALA A 46 18.94 5.94 -11.74
N GLY A 47 19.17 6.99 -12.53
CA GLY A 47 20.51 7.20 -13.04
C GLY A 47 20.94 6.12 -13.99
N GLY A 48 20.01 5.61 -14.81
CA GLY A 48 20.36 4.56 -15.74
C GLY A 48 20.63 3.24 -15.07
N GLY A 49 20.10 3.05 -13.88
CA GLY A 49 20.32 1.83 -13.15
C GLY A 49 21.50 1.90 -12.19
N ALA A 50 22.15 3.04 -12.12
CA ALA A 50 23.33 3.15 -11.26
C ALA A 50 22.97 3.25 -9.78
N VAL A 51 21.75 3.66 -9.49
CA VAL A 51 21.29 3.74 -8.10
C VAL A 51 20.06 2.86 -7.99
N GLU A 52 20.05 2.01 -6.97
CA GLU A 52 18.91 1.13 -6.75
C GLU A 52 18.53 1.23 -5.29
N VAL A 53 17.28 1.55 -5.03
CA VAL A 53 16.79 1.68 -3.65
C VAL A 53 15.71 0.64 -3.42
N THR A 54 15.81 -0.05 -2.31
CA THR A 54 14.82 -1.05 -1.92
C THR A 54 14.19 -0.61 -0.61
N ILE A 55 12.87 -0.67 -0.55
CA ILE A 55 12.17 -0.37 0.68
C ILE A 55 11.20 -1.49 0.97
N ASN A 56 10.72 -1.54 2.20
CA ASN A 56 9.71 -2.54 2.53
C ASN A 56 8.34 -1.89 2.57
N GLY A 57 7.33 -2.65 2.89
CA GLY A 57 5.98 -2.14 2.91
C GLY A 57 5.71 -1.13 4.01
N LYS A 58 6.61 -1.04 4.97
CA LYS A 58 6.49 -0.03 6.00
C LYS A 58 7.14 1.26 5.56
N LYS A 59 7.61 1.31 4.32
CA LYS A 59 8.24 2.48 3.76
C LYS A 59 9.57 2.78 4.44
N GLU A 60 10.26 1.73 4.83
CA GLU A 60 11.59 1.86 5.37
C GLU A 60 12.57 1.46 4.30
N ILE A 61 13.61 2.24 4.13
CA ILE A 61 14.64 1.91 3.17
C ILE A 61 15.49 0.81 3.76
N THR A 62 15.53 -0.32 3.09
CA THR A 62 16.30 -1.45 3.59
C THR A 62 17.63 -1.62 2.88
N SER A 63 17.77 -1.04 1.70
CA SER A 63 19.00 -1.21 0.95
C SER A 63 19.14 -0.11 -0.08
N ILE A 64 20.35 0.33 -0.28
CA ILE A 64 20.67 1.26 -1.36
C ILE A 64 21.92 0.72 -2.01
N LYS A 65 21.85 0.49 -3.31
CA LYS A 65 23.02 0.02 -4.06
C LYS A 65 23.45 1.10 -5.03
N LEU A 66 24.72 1.36 -5.05
CA LEU A 66 25.29 2.38 -5.91
C LEU A 66 26.34 1.76 -6.80
N ALA A 67 26.27 2.07 -8.10
CA ALA A 67 27.33 1.66 -8.99
C ALA A 67 28.52 2.60 -8.78
N GLU A 68 29.70 2.07 -8.91
CA GLU A 68 30.87 2.88 -8.65
C GLU A 68 30.96 4.09 -9.56
N GLU A 69 30.50 3.92 -10.78
CA GLU A 69 30.63 4.99 -11.73
C GLU A 69 29.79 6.21 -11.40
N ILE A 70 28.76 6.07 -10.59
CA ILE A 70 27.95 7.23 -10.23
C ILE A 70 28.50 7.92 -8.99
N VAL A 71 29.43 7.28 -8.32
CA VAL A 71 30.02 7.87 -7.11
C VAL A 71 31.23 8.69 -7.53
N ASP A 72 30.96 9.91 -7.91
CA ASP A 72 31.98 10.81 -8.43
C ASP A 72 32.08 12.01 -7.51
N PRO A 73 33.19 12.18 -6.84
CA PRO A 73 33.32 13.31 -5.90
C PRO A 73 33.16 14.66 -6.58
N GLU A 74 33.34 14.72 -7.88
CA GLU A 74 33.19 15.99 -8.56
C GLU A 74 31.78 16.21 -9.06
N ASP A 75 30.90 15.24 -8.90
CA ASP A 75 29.56 15.38 -9.37
C ASP A 75 28.60 14.78 -8.35
N ILE A 76 28.67 15.30 -7.15
CA ILE A 76 27.85 14.80 -6.07
C ILE A 76 26.36 15.03 -6.34
N GLU A 77 26.05 16.11 -7.04
CA GLU A 77 24.66 16.43 -7.31
C GLU A 77 23.95 15.36 -8.10
N THR A 78 24.63 14.80 -9.09
CA THR A 78 24.01 13.75 -9.88
C THR A 78 23.69 12.55 -9.00
N LEU A 79 24.60 12.21 -8.10
CA LEU A 79 24.36 11.12 -7.17
C LEU A 79 23.18 11.42 -6.27
N GLN A 80 23.13 12.62 -5.73
CA GLN A 80 22.04 13.00 -4.85
C GLN A 80 20.70 12.92 -5.55
N ASP A 81 20.64 13.47 -6.76
CA ASP A 81 19.40 13.48 -7.50
C ASP A 81 18.95 12.06 -7.84
N ALA A 82 19.90 11.20 -8.19
CA ALA A 82 19.56 9.83 -8.51
C ALA A 82 19.02 9.09 -7.28
N ILE A 83 19.61 9.32 -6.13
CA ILE A 83 19.14 8.68 -4.91
C ILE A 83 17.73 9.16 -4.58
N VAL A 84 17.50 10.45 -4.70
CA VAL A 84 16.18 10.99 -4.40
C VAL A 84 15.15 10.42 -5.37
N ALA A 85 15.49 10.34 -6.64
CA ALA A 85 14.56 9.82 -7.64
C ALA A 85 14.25 8.36 -7.38
N ALA A 86 15.27 7.56 -7.08
CA ALA A 86 15.05 6.14 -6.84
C ALA A 86 14.25 5.92 -5.57
N ALA A 87 14.56 6.67 -4.52
CA ALA A 87 13.86 6.52 -3.26
C ALA A 87 12.39 6.90 -3.41
N ASN A 88 12.12 8.01 -4.11
CA ASN A 88 10.74 8.42 -4.29
C ASN A 88 9.97 7.44 -5.15
N GLU A 89 10.62 6.88 -6.14
CA GLU A 89 9.93 5.91 -6.97
C GLU A 89 9.63 4.64 -6.18
N ALA A 90 10.54 4.21 -5.33
CA ALA A 90 10.31 3.03 -4.50
C ALA A 90 9.15 3.30 -3.54
N LEU A 91 9.12 4.48 -2.96
CA LEU A 91 8.03 4.84 -2.06
C LEU A 91 6.70 4.86 -2.79
N ARG A 92 6.71 5.34 -4.03
CA ARG A 92 5.49 5.37 -4.81
C ARG A 92 4.99 3.96 -5.10
N LYS A 93 5.91 3.04 -5.38
CA LYS A 93 5.52 1.66 -5.60
C LYS A 93 4.88 1.06 -4.35
N ALA A 94 5.43 1.38 -3.19
CA ALA A 94 4.85 0.89 -1.95
C ALA A 94 3.47 1.50 -1.72
N ASP A 95 3.32 2.77 -2.04
CA ASP A 95 2.02 3.42 -1.89
C ASP A 95 0.99 2.80 -2.82
N GLU A 96 1.38 2.48 -4.04
CA GLU A 96 0.47 1.86 -4.97
C GLU A 96 0.05 0.48 -4.49
N ALA A 97 0.99 -0.28 -3.95
CA ALA A 97 0.65 -1.60 -3.43
C ALA A 97 -0.29 -1.49 -2.25
N ASN A 98 -0.06 -0.48 -1.41
CA ASN A 98 -0.93 -0.25 -0.28
C ASN A 98 -2.33 0.11 -0.74
N ALA A 99 -2.42 0.97 -1.75
CA ALA A 99 -3.71 1.38 -2.28
C ALA A 99 -4.44 0.20 -2.90
N GLU A 100 -3.71 -0.68 -3.56
CA GLU A 100 -4.32 -1.86 -4.13
C GLU A 100 -4.87 -2.78 -3.06
N LEU A 101 -4.12 -2.94 -1.99
CA LEU A 101 -4.59 -3.78 -0.90
C LEU A 101 -5.86 -3.21 -0.31
N MET A 102 -5.88 -1.91 -0.07
CA MET A 102 -7.07 -1.29 0.48
C MET A 102 -8.25 -1.41 -0.48
N GLY A 103 -7.98 -1.27 -1.76
CA GLY A 103 -9.03 -1.41 -2.75
C GLY A 103 -9.63 -2.80 -2.76
N LYS A 104 -8.79 -3.80 -2.61
CA LYS A 104 -9.29 -5.16 -2.57
C LYS A 104 -10.14 -5.38 -1.34
N MET A 105 -9.71 -4.83 -0.23
CA MET A 105 -10.45 -5.01 1.00
C MET A 105 -11.81 -4.35 0.96
N THR A 106 -11.88 -3.20 0.34
CA THR A 106 -13.14 -2.50 0.30
C THR A 106 -14.02 -3.00 -0.82
N GLY A 107 -13.45 -3.76 -1.77
CA GLY A 107 -14.25 -4.37 -2.81
C GLY A 107 -15.31 -3.50 -3.43
N GLY A 108 -16.48 -3.57 -2.89
CA GLY A 108 -17.58 -2.86 -3.47
C GLY A 108 -17.39 -1.38 -3.56
N LEU A 109 -16.61 -0.86 -2.68
CA LEU A 109 -16.38 0.57 -2.69
C LEU A 109 -15.32 0.95 -3.69
N GLY A 110 -14.84 0.01 -4.43
CA GLY A 110 -13.79 0.29 -5.36
C GLY A 110 -14.12 1.38 -6.33
N ALA A 111 -15.38 1.56 -6.58
CA ALA A 111 -15.78 2.59 -7.50
C ALA A 111 -15.26 3.93 -7.06
N VAL A 112 -15.13 4.09 -5.79
CA VAL A 112 -14.66 5.34 -5.27
C VAL A 112 -13.22 5.59 -5.63
N SER A 113 -12.53 4.56 -5.94
CA SER A 113 -11.14 4.73 -6.18
C SER A 113 -10.83 5.66 -7.32
N TYR A 114 -11.76 5.87 -8.20
CA TYR A 114 -11.43 6.73 -9.28
C TYR A 114 -11.17 8.13 -8.80
N THR A 115 -11.52 8.43 -7.60
CA THR A 115 -11.21 9.75 -7.12
C THR A 115 -9.73 9.98 -7.05
N HIS A 116 -8.98 8.96 -6.78
CA HIS A 116 -7.58 9.23 -6.66
C HIS A 116 -6.94 9.49 -7.99
N LEU A 117 -7.60 9.18 -9.04
CA LEU A 117 -7.08 9.52 -10.31
C LEU A 117 -6.90 10.97 -10.43
N ARG A 118 -7.90 11.69 -10.00
CA ARG A 118 -7.81 13.06 -10.10
C ARG A 118 -6.70 13.56 -9.33
N ALA A 119 -6.53 13.00 -8.20
CA ALA A 119 -5.49 13.48 -7.35
C ALA A 119 -4.19 13.42 -8.06
N HIS A 120 -3.96 12.36 -8.76
CA HIS A 120 -2.67 12.27 -9.31
C HIS A 120 -2.48 13.12 -10.53
N GLU A 121 -3.50 13.45 -11.20
CA GLU A 121 -3.25 14.25 -12.30
C GLU A 121 -3.04 15.64 -11.94
N THR A 122 -3.41 16.01 -10.78
CA THR A 122 -3.19 17.35 -10.44
C THR A 122 -1.76 17.72 -10.50
N LYS A 123 -0.88 16.81 -10.20
CA LYS A 123 0.42 17.16 -10.25
C LYS A 123 0.91 17.35 -11.56
N ALA A 124 0.27 16.97 -12.44
CA ALA A 124 0.75 17.19 -13.76
C ALA A 124 0.88 18.65 -14.06
#